data_9c4410b6f9cc8ce1ece6318c560b1af6
#
_entry.id   9c4410b6f9cc8ce1ece6318c560b1af6
#
_cell.length_a   1.000
_cell.length_b   1.000
_cell.length_c   1.000
_cell.angle_alpha   90.00
_cell.angle_beta   90.00
_cell.angle_gamma   90.00
#
_symmetry.space_group_name_H-M   'P 1'
#
loop_
_entity.id
_entity.type
_entity.pdbx_description
1 polymer ?
#
loop_
_entity_poly.entity_id
_entity_poly.type
_entity_poly.pdbx_seq_one_letter_code
_entity_poly.pdbx_strand_id
1 'polypeptide(L)'
;MRPSPETEIYAPEFPAGLEWVNVAFLRMNTLMGRGAVLVEFWDFARVNSLRTMPYLKAWHERYADAGLRVIGIHSPGYSFGRDRDTVVRAVERLDVSYPVLLDPELEAWRAYGNIGWPGRYLFDRTGKLVFVHYGEGEYVETELAIQEYLGEAREPLAPVRAEDAPGVLLEPQTADIVLPADRHRLELVRDWADGDDWI
;
A
#
# COMPACT_ATOMS: atom_id res chain seq x y z
N MET A 1 6.05 3.36 -11.15
CA MET A 1 5.84 4.05 -12.45
C MET A 1 5.72 5.55 -12.24
N ARG A 2 6.34 6.38 -13.09
CA ARG A 2 6.20 7.85 -13.05
C ARG A 2 5.03 8.27 -13.94
N PRO A 3 4.17 9.21 -13.50
CA PRO A 3 3.13 9.77 -14.36
C PRO A 3 3.72 10.44 -15.60
N SER A 4 2.92 10.53 -16.68
CA SER A 4 3.35 11.27 -17.88
C SER A 4 3.64 12.75 -17.52
N PRO A 5 4.71 13.35 -18.04
CA PRO A 5 5.04 14.77 -17.77
C PRO A 5 3.94 15.75 -18.20
N GLU A 6 3.08 15.33 -19.13
CA GLU A 6 1.98 16.16 -19.65
C GLU A 6 0.72 16.15 -18.77
N THR A 7 0.63 15.22 -17.81
CA THR A 7 -0.54 15.07 -16.93
C THR A 7 -0.18 15.49 -15.52
N GLU A 8 -0.62 16.66 -15.10
CA GLU A 8 -0.47 17.08 -13.71
C GLU A 8 -1.62 16.54 -12.87
N ILE A 9 -1.32 15.57 -12.04
CA ILE A 9 -2.26 14.99 -11.07
C ILE A 9 -1.85 15.49 -9.69
N TYR A 10 -2.81 16.03 -8.96
CA TYR A 10 -2.61 16.49 -7.60
C TYR A 10 -3.34 15.61 -6.60
N ALA A 11 -2.77 15.51 -5.40
CA ALA A 11 -3.36 14.74 -4.30
C ALA A 11 -4.77 15.23 -3.98
N PRO A 12 -5.78 14.36 -4.01
CA PRO A 12 -7.09 14.70 -3.48
C PRO A 12 -7.02 14.95 -1.97
N GLU A 13 -7.94 15.75 -1.43
CA GLU A 13 -8.11 15.87 0.01
C GLU A 13 -8.66 14.56 0.58
N PHE A 14 -8.32 14.25 1.83
CA PHE A 14 -8.91 13.11 2.52
C PHE A 14 -10.41 13.35 2.75
N PRO A 15 -11.28 12.38 2.48
CA PRO A 15 -12.72 12.53 2.69
C PRO A 15 -13.03 12.94 4.14
N ALA A 16 -13.95 13.88 4.28
CA ALA A 16 -14.34 14.38 5.59
C ALA A 16 -15.17 13.33 6.36
N GLY A 17 -15.01 13.30 7.68
CA GLY A 17 -15.80 12.43 8.54
C GLY A 17 -15.25 11.00 8.70
N LEU A 18 -14.20 10.64 7.97
CA LEU A 18 -13.52 9.36 8.17
C LEU A 18 -12.67 9.41 9.44
N GLU A 19 -12.56 8.26 10.10
CA GLU A 19 -11.78 8.13 11.34
C GLU A 19 -10.30 7.88 11.07
N TRP A 20 -9.48 8.29 12.03
CA TRP A 20 -8.04 8.10 12.00
C TRP A 20 -7.54 7.26 13.17
N VAL A 21 -6.46 6.53 12.96
CA VAL A 21 -5.68 5.84 13.99
C VAL A 21 -4.29 6.48 14.03
N ASN A 22 -3.68 6.55 15.21
CA ASN A 22 -2.38 7.16 15.52
C ASN A 22 -2.34 8.70 15.44
N VAL A 23 -3.40 9.34 14.96
CA VAL A 23 -3.57 10.80 15.00
C VAL A 23 -5.05 11.13 15.20
N ALA A 24 -5.33 12.35 15.66
CA ALA A 24 -6.71 12.79 15.80
C ALA A 24 -7.34 13.14 14.45
N PHE A 25 -6.56 13.76 13.57
CA PHE A 25 -7.06 14.24 12.28
C PHE A 25 -5.92 14.77 11.41
N LEU A 26 -5.99 14.55 10.08
CA LEU A 26 -5.10 15.13 9.10
C LEU A 26 -5.87 15.66 7.88
N ARG A 27 -5.29 16.66 7.24
CA ARG A 27 -5.71 17.15 5.92
C ARG A 27 -4.52 17.13 4.97
N MET A 28 -4.74 16.72 3.73
CA MET A 28 -3.68 16.69 2.73
C MET A 28 -3.06 18.08 2.52
N ASN A 29 -3.88 19.11 2.47
CA ASN A 29 -3.40 20.49 2.29
C ASN A 29 -2.50 20.99 3.42
N THR A 30 -2.61 20.45 4.65
CA THR A 30 -1.71 20.81 5.77
C THR A 30 -0.38 20.07 5.74
N LEU A 31 -0.28 19.00 4.98
CA LEU A 31 0.95 18.23 4.77
C LEU A 31 1.81 18.85 3.65
N MET A 32 1.16 19.49 2.69
CA MET A 32 1.85 20.19 1.60
C MET A 32 2.78 21.31 2.12
N GLY A 33 3.84 21.57 1.39
CA GLY A 33 4.84 22.59 1.73
C GLY A 33 5.92 22.13 2.71
N ARG A 34 5.74 21.00 3.39
CA ARG A 34 6.66 20.50 4.42
C ARG A 34 7.63 19.44 3.91
N GLY A 35 7.23 18.66 2.93
CA GLY A 35 8.02 17.57 2.36
C GLY A 35 7.17 16.71 1.44
N ALA A 36 7.64 15.52 1.14
CA ALA A 36 6.90 14.54 0.34
C ALA A 36 5.86 13.78 1.18
N VAL A 37 4.75 13.38 0.55
CA VAL A 37 3.71 12.58 1.18
C VAL A 37 3.58 11.25 0.45
N LEU A 38 3.79 10.15 1.17
CA LEU A 38 3.59 8.79 0.68
C LEU A 38 2.26 8.27 1.21
N VAL A 39 1.32 8.02 0.30
CA VAL A 39 0.02 7.41 0.62
C VAL A 39 0.03 5.97 0.17
N GLU A 40 -0.33 5.06 1.07
CA GLU A 40 -0.43 3.62 0.78
C GLU A 40 -1.83 3.11 1.09
N PHE A 41 -2.54 2.65 0.08
CA PHE A 41 -3.78 1.88 0.24
C PHE A 41 -3.46 0.44 0.60
N TRP A 42 -3.97 -0.04 1.70
CA TRP A 42 -3.68 -1.37 2.22
C TRP A 42 -4.89 -2.04 2.87
N ASP A 43 -4.79 -3.35 3.04
CA ASP A 43 -5.79 -4.16 3.74
C ASP A 43 -5.05 -5.22 4.56
N PHE A 44 -5.33 -5.31 5.86
CA PHE A 44 -4.70 -6.26 6.77
C PHE A 44 -4.98 -7.74 6.43
N ALA A 45 -5.99 -8.00 5.60
CA ALA A 45 -6.35 -9.34 5.14
C ALA A 45 -5.64 -9.74 3.83
N ARG A 46 -4.77 -8.86 3.28
CA ARG A 46 -4.06 -9.14 2.03
C ARG A 46 -2.57 -9.30 2.27
N VAL A 47 -2.05 -10.47 1.88
CA VAL A 47 -0.64 -10.81 2.08
C VAL A 47 0.29 -9.78 1.44
N ASN A 48 0.00 -9.30 0.25
CA ASN A 48 0.84 -8.32 -0.44
C ASN A 48 0.92 -6.98 0.33
N SER A 49 -0.18 -6.54 0.96
CA SER A 49 -0.17 -5.38 1.86
C SER A 49 0.71 -5.63 3.08
N LEU A 50 0.61 -6.82 3.69
CA LEU A 50 1.44 -7.18 4.84
C LEU A 50 2.92 -7.29 4.49
N ARG A 51 3.25 -7.77 3.30
CA ARG A 51 4.64 -7.88 2.82
C ARG A 51 5.29 -6.50 2.58
N THR A 52 4.50 -5.51 2.18
CA THR A 52 4.96 -4.12 1.98
C THR A 52 5.17 -3.36 3.29
N MET A 53 4.44 -3.72 4.36
CA MET A 53 4.41 -3.00 5.64
C MET A 53 5.80 -2.75 6.27
N PRO A 54 6.76 -3.69 6.29
CA PRO A 54 8.09 -3.44 6.86
C PRO A 54 8.83 -2.29 6.17
N TYR A 55 8.66 -2.13 4.85
CA TYR A 55 9.27 -1.03 4.10
C TYR A 55 8.63 0.31 4.44
N LEU A 56 7.30 0.37 4.52
CA LEU A 56 6.58 1.59 4.91
C LEU A 56 6.99 2.07 6.30
N LYS A 57 7.11 1.16 7.26
CA LYS A 57 7.58 1.47 8.62
C LYS A 57 9.01 2.01 8.58
N ALA A 58 9.91 1.34 7.86
CA ALA A 58 11.30 1.75 7.76
C ALA A 58 11.44 3.10 7.04
N TRP A 59 10.69 3.38 5.98
CA TRP A 59 10.70 4.69 5.32
C TRP A 59 10.12 5.78 6.22
N HIS A 60 9.04 5.48 6.97
CA HIS A 60 8.48 6.41 7.94
C HIS A 60 9.52 6.84 8.97
N GLU A 61 10.22 5.90 9.58
CA GLU A 61 11.27 6.18 10.57
C GLU A 61 12.48 6.88 9.95
N ARG A 62 12.95 6.38 8.82
CA ARG A 62 14.22 6.83 8.19
C ARG A 62 14.15 8.23 7.65
N TYR A 63 13.00 8.65 7.11
CA TYR A 63 12.83 9.90 6.39
C TYR A 63 11.88 10.91 7.06
N ALA A 64 11.38 10.63 8.26
CA ALA A 64 10.49 11.54 8.98
C ALA A 64 11.14 12.92 9.21
N ASP A 65 12.41 12.94 9.63
CA ASP A 65 13.18 14.18 9.87
C ASP A 65 13.52 14.92 8.57
N ALA A 66 13.66 14.21 7.46
CA ALA A 66 13.85 14.79 6.13
C ALA A 66 12.53 15.34 5.54
N GLY A 67 11.40 15.12 6.20
CA GLY A 67 10.11 15.69 5.82
C GLY A 67 9.14 14.72 5.16
N LEU A 68 9.49 13.41 5.03
CA LEU A 68 8.51 12.42 4.56
C LEU A 68 7.35 12.28 5.54
N ARG A 69 6.14 12.23 4.99
CA ARG A 69 4.94 11.84 5.73
C ARG A 69 4.34 10.59 5.08
N VAL A 70 4.35 9.48 5.81
CA VAL A 70 3.69 8.24 5.39
C VAL A 70 2.28 8.24 5.95
N ILE A 71 1.31 7.94 5.10
CA ILE A 71 -0.12 7.84 5.41
C ILE A 71 -0.61 6.49 4.91
N GLY A 72 -1.09 5.65 5.81
CA GLY A 72 -1.82 4.44 5.42
C GLY A 72 -3.30 4.75 5.24
N ILE A 73 -3.91 4.21 4.19
CA ILE A 73 -5.37 4.21 4.03
C ILE A 73 -5.82 2.77 4.05
N HIS A 74 -6.49 2.37 5.13
CA HIS A 74 -7.05 1.03 5.21
C HIS A 74 -8.39 0.98 4.48
N SER A 75 -8.39 0.40 3.29
CA SER A 75 -9.56 0.22 2.44
C SER A 75 -9.87 -1.28 2.33
N PRO A 76 -10.95 -1.77 2.94
CA PRO A 76 -11.20 -3.20 3.08
C PRO A 76 -11.64 -3.87 1.79
N GLY A 77 -11.04 -5.00 1.45
CA GLY A 77 -11.50 -5.90 0.39
C GLY A 77 -12.58 -6.87 0.86
N TYR A 78 -12.80 -6.99 2.17
CA TYR A 78 -13.75 -7.92 2.78
C TYR A 78 -14.61 -7.22 3.83
N SER A 79 -15.83 -7.72 4.06
CA SER A 79 -16.79 -7.10 4.97
C SER A 79 -16.30 -6.99 6.42
N PHE A 80 -15.54 -7.96 6.91
CA PHE A 80 -14.98 -7.92 8.26
C PHE A 80 -13.91 -6.84 8.46
N GLY A 81 -13.28 -6.36 7.39
CA GLY A 81 -12.33 -5.24 7.41
C GLY A 81 -12.99 -3.86 7.51
N ARG A 82 -14.33 -3.78 7.47
CA ARG A 82 -15.08 -2.53 7.68
C ARG A 82 -15.25 -2.18 9.16
N ASP A 83 -15.12 -3.20 10.03
CA ASP A 83 -15.25 -3.00 11.47
C ASP A 83 -14.05 -2.24 12.04
N ARG A 84 -14.31 -1.08 12.60
CA ARG A 84 -13.31 -0.16 13.15
C ARG A 84 -12.38 -0.85 14.16
N ASP A 85 -12.95 -1.56 15.12
CA ASP A 85 -12.17 -2.13 16.21
C ASP A 85 -11.29 -3.29 15.71
N THR A 86 -11.73 -3.99 14.67
CA THR A 86 -10.93 -5.00 13.99
C THR A 86 -9.73 -4.38 13.29
N VAL A 87 -9.90 -3.22 12.63
CA VAL A 87 -8.80 -2.50 11.99
C VAL A 87 -7.83 -1.93 13.02
N VAL A 88 -8.33 -1.33 14.10
CA VAL A 88 -7.49 -0.79 15.18
C VAL A 88 -6.61 -1.91 15.78
N ARG A 89 -7.19 -3.06 16.11
CA ARG A 89 -6.42 -4.22 16.59
C ARG A 89 -5.38 -4.71 15.57
N ALA A 90 -5.68 -4.62 14.27
CA ALA A 90 -4.72 -4.98 13.23
C ALA A 90 -3.56 -3.97 13.18
N VAL A 91 -3.83 -2.67 13.26
CA VAL A 91 -2.82 -1.60 13.32
C VAL A 91 -1.89 -1.81 14.52
N GLU A 92 -2.46 -2.08 15.71
CA GLU A 92 -1.69 -2.38 16.93
C GLU A 92 -0.83 -3.65 16.78
N ARG A 93 -1.44 -4.76 16.33
CA ARG A 93 -0.74 -6.04 16.15
C ARG A 93 0.42 -5.94 15.15
N LEU A 94 0.26 -5.14 14.11
CA LEU A 94 1.26 -4.92 13.06
C LEU A 94 2.27 -3.84 13.45
N ASP A 95 2.10 -3.22 14.64
CA ASP A 95 2.98 -2.18 15.15
C ASP A 95 3.14 -1.04 14.12
N VAL A 96 2.02 -0.54 13.60
CA VAL A 96 1.98 0.58 12.66
C VAL A 96 1.94 1.88 13.45
N SER A 97 2.97 2.71 13.33
CA SER A 97 3.11 3.98 14.05
C SER A 97 2.71 5.21 13.25
N TYR A 98 2.72 5.14 11.92
CA TYR A 98 2.29 6.23 11.06
C TYR A 98 0.76 6.39 11.06
N PRO A 99 0.24 7.58 10.66
CA PRO A 99 -1.20 7.84 10.58
C PRO A 99 -1.91 6.86 9.64
N VAL A 100 -3.06 6.35 10.08
CA VAL A 100 -3.91 5.46 9.29
C VAL A 100 -5.32 6.04 9.20
N LEU A 101 -5.80 6.28 7.97
CA LEU A 101 -7.18 6.63 7.68
C LEU A 101 -8.00 5.35 7.50
N LEU A 102 -9.16 5.27 8.13
CA LEU A 102 -10.11 4.17 7.96
C LEU A 102 -11.08 4.53 6.84
N ASP A 103 -11.12 3.70 5.79
CA ASP A 103 -11.91 3.92 4.57
C ASP A 103 -12.92 2.78 4.34
N PRO A 104 -13.86 2.53 5.29
CA PRO A 104 -14.75 1.35 5.25
C PRO A 104 -15.66 1.30 4.02
N GLU A 105 -16.03 2.45 3.47
CA GLU A 105 -16.91 2.57 2.31
C GLU A 105 -16.17 2.91 1.00
N LEU A 106 -14.82 2.82 1.00
CA LEU A 106 -13.97 3.06 -0.16
C LEU A 106 -14.13 4.48 -0.75
N GLU A 107 -14.35 5.49 0.09
CA GLU A 107 -14.47 6.89 -0.33
C GLU A 107 -13.11 7.46 -0.76
N ALA A 108 -12.08 7.26 0.08
CA ALA A 108 -10.72 7.64 -0.25
C ALA A 108 -10.20 6.83 -1.45
N TRP A 109 -10.49 5.54 -1.49
CA TRP A 109 -10.18 4.67 -2.62
C TRP A 109 -10.66 5.26 -3.95
N ARG A 110 -11.94 5.67 -4.01
CA ARG A 110 -12.51 6.27 -5.22
C ARG A 110 -11.93 7.64 -5.53
N ALA A 111 -11.72 8.47 -4.50
CA ALA A 111 -11.16 9.82 -4.65
C ALA A 111 -9.75 9.80 -5.27
N TYR A 112 -8.94 8.81 -4.90
CA TYR A 112 -7.59 8.62 -5.42
C TYR A 112 -7.55 7.81 -6.73
N GLY A 113 -8.68 7.28 -7.18
CA GLY A 113 -8.74 6.40 -8.35
C GLY A 113 -7.91 5.12 -8.13
N ASN A 114 -7.83 4.62 -6.88
CA ASN A 114 -7.05 3.44 -6.57
C ASN A 114 -7.65 2.19 -7.23
N ILE A 115 -6.80 1.26 -7.69
CA ILE A 115 -7.23 0.08 -8.44
C ILE A 115 -6.72 -1.25 -7.86
N GLY A 116 -5.89 -1.20 -6.80
CA GLY A 116 -5.29 -2.44 -6.27
C GLY A 116 -4.73 -2.30 -4.85
N TRP A 117 -4.43 -3.44 -4.24
CA TRP A 117 -3.76 -3.55 -2.95
C TRP A 117 -2.43 -4.32 -3.08
N PRO A 118 -1.36 -3.75 -2.50
CA PRO A 118 -1.22 -2.37 -2.07
C PRO A 118 -1.29 -1.41 -3.25
N GLY A 119 -1.64 -0.14 -2.97
CA GLY A 119 -1.60 0.95 -3.95
C GLY A 119 -0.83 2.12 -3.37
N ARG A 120 0.29 2.46 -3.98
CA ARG A 120 1.26 3.42 -3.45
C ARG A 120 1.36 4.66 -4.32
N TYR A 121 1.22 5.83 -3.69
CA TYR A 121 1.26 7.13 -4.33
C TYR A 121 2.25 8.03 -3.61
N LEU A 122 3.25 8.56 -4.31
CA LEU A 122 4.15 9.57 -3.77
C LEU A 122 3.79 10.93 -4.38
N PHE A 123 3.55 11.88 -3.51
CA PHE A 123 3.32 13.27 -3.86
C PHE A 123 4.50 14.11 -3.39
N ASP A 124 4.91 15.06 -4.21
CA ASP A 124 5.92 16.03 -3.82
C ASP A 124 5.35 17.08 -2.83
N ARG A 125 6.18 17.98 -2.37
CA ARG A 125 5.78 19.05 -1.44
C ARG A 125 4.68 19.98 -1.96
N THR A 126 4.42 20.01 -3.27
CA THR A 126 3.33 20.79 -3.88
C THR A 126 2.03 20.02 -3.96
N GLY A 127 2.07 18.73 -3.65
CA GLY A 127 0.95 17.79 -3.78
C GLY A 127 0.84 17.17 -5.17
N LYS A 128 1.82 17.38 -6.07
CA LYS A 128 1.84 16.75 -7.38
C LYS A 128 2.24 15.30 -7.27
N LEU A 129 1.52 14.40 -7.94
CA LEU A 129 1.85 12.97 -8.04
C LEU A 129 3.13 12.79 -8.85
N VAL A 130 4.13 12.15 -8.24
CA VAL A 130 5.46 11.96 -8.84
C VAL A 130 5.84 10.50 -9.02
N PHE A 131 5.19 9.62 -8.27
CA PHE A 131 5.39 8.17 -8.40
C PHE A 131 4.12 7.43 -8.00
N VAL A 132 3.80 6.34 -8.71
CA VAL A 132 2.70 5.43 -8.40
C VAL A 132 3.13 4.00 -8.64
N HIS A 133 2.72 3.10 -7.73
CA HIS A 133 2.93 1.67 -7.88
C HIS A 133 1.72 0.90 -7.33
N TYR A 134 1.32 -0.14 -8.03
CA TYR A 134 0.27 -1.06 -7.61
C TYR A 134 0.85 -2.46 -7.42
N GLY A 135 0.42 -3.08 -6.35
CA GLY A 135 0.91 -4.40 -5.96
C GLY A 135 2.18 -4.33 -5.11
N GLU A 136 2.69 -5.50 -4.81
CA GLU A 136 3.93 -5.71 -4.07
C GLU A 136 5.16 -5.39 -4.95
N GLY A 137 6.28 -5.04 -4.32
CA GLY A 137 7.54 -4.82 -5.02
C GLY A 137 7.90 -3.35 -5.27
N GLU A 138 8.82 -3.11 -6.20
CA GLU A 138 9.43 -1.81 -6.53
C GLU A 138 9.88 -1.04 -5.27
N TYR A 139 10.46 -1.73 -4.29
CA TYR A 139 10.85 -1.11 -3.01
C TYR A 139 12.04 -0.16 -3.18
N VAL A 140 13.05 -0.57 -3.95
CA VAL A 140 14.22 0.26 -4.25
C VAL A 140 13.81 1.48 -5.07
N GLU A 141 13.01 1.29 -6.11
CA GLU A 141 12.51 2.35 -6.98
C GLU A 141 11.67 3.36 -6.21
N THR A 142 10.83 2.87 -5.28
CA THR A 142 10.04 3.72 -4.38
C THR A 142 10.95 4.54 -3.48
N GLU A 143 11.95 3.92 -2.85
CA GLU A 143 12.85 4.62 -1.95
C GLU A 143 13.71 5.66 -2.67
N LEU A 144 14.19 5.34 -3.87
CA LEU A 144 14.92 6.29 -4.70
C LEU A 144 14.03 7.49 -5.10
N ALA A 145 12.75 7.25 -5.40
CA ALA A 145 11.81 8.35 -5.64
C ALA A 145 11.58 9.20 -4.38
N ILE A 146 11.43 8.59 -3.20
CA ILE A 146 11.35 9.32 -1.92
C ILE A 146 12.58 10.21 -1.74
N GLN A 147 13.77 9.67 -1.92
CA GLN A 147 15.04 10.41 -1.76
C GLN A 147 15.15 11.58 -2.74
N GLU A 148 14.79 11.38 -4.00
CA GLU A 148 14.80 12.41 -5.03
C GLU A 148 13.98 13.63 -4.61
N TYR A 149 12.74 13.41 -4.13
CA TYR A 149 11.83 14.51 -3.77
C TYR A 149 12.05 15.10 -2.37
N LEU A 150 12.86 14.43 -1.54
CA LEU A 150 13.35 14.98 -0.27
C LEU A 150 14.71 15.68 -0.40
N GLY A 151 15.42 15.49 -1.52
CA GLY A 151 16.81 15.97 -1.67
C GLY A 151 17.81 15.15 -0.83
N GLU A 152 17.48 13.90 -0.54
CA GLU A 152 18.31 12.96 0.21
C GLU A 152 19.12 12.09 -0.76
N ALA A 153 20.24 11.56 -0.27
CA ALA A 153 21.06 10.60 -0.99
C ALA A 153 21.62 9.59 0.01
N ARG A 154 20.94 8.48 0.15
CA ARG A 154 21.31 7.37 1.04
C ARG A 154 21.28 6.06 0.27
N GLU A 155 22.03 5.09 0.73
CA GLU A 155 21.88 3.73 0.21
C GLU A 155 20.44 3.23 0.52
N PRO A 156 19.70 2.71 -0.46
CA PRO A 156 18.39 2.14 -0.23
C PRO A 156 18.41 1.03 0.83
N LEU A 157 17.28 0.79 1.45
CA LEU A 157 17.14 -0.31 2.41
C LEU A 157 17.50 -1.64 1.76
N ALA A 158 18.26 -2.45 2.50
CA ALA A 158 18.47 -3.83 2.10
C ALA A 158 17.12 -4.57 2.00
N PRO A 159 16.99 -5.52 1.08
CA PRO A 159 15.78 -6.34 0.97
C PRO A 159 15.43 -7.00 2.31
N VAL A 160 14.19 -6.87 2.74
CA VAL A 160 13.69 -7.50 3.97
C VAL A 160 13.65 -9.02 3.80
N ARG A 161 13.42 -9.48 2.56
CA ARG A 161 13.42 -10.90 2.18
C ARG A 161 14.30 -11.08 0.95
N ALA A 162 14.86 -12.26 0.77
CA ALA A 162 15.72 -12.55 -0.39
C ALA A 162 15.01 -12.31 -1.72
N GLU A 163 13.74 -12.67 -1.79
CA GLU A 163 12.90 -12.49 -2.97
C GLU A 163 12.55 -11.02 -3.28
N ASP A 164 12.72 -10.11 -2.33
CA ASP A 164 12.50 -8.68 -2.55
C ASP A 164 13.69 -8.00 -3.26
N ALA A 165 14.79 -8.72 -3.49
CA ALA A 165 15.96 -8.17 -4.14
C ALA A 165 15.68 -7.84 -5.62
N PRO A 166 16.21 -6.73 -6.14
CA PRO A 166 16.03 -6.35 -7.55
C PRO A 166 16.46 -7.48 -8.50
N GLY A 167 15.59 -7.77 -9.48
CA GLY A 167 15.87 -8.79 -10.50
C GLY A 167 15.63 -10.23 -10.06
N VAL A 168 15.20 -10.47 -8.81
CA VAL A 168 14.77 -11.80 -8.39
C VAL A 168 13.37 -12.05 -8.94
N LEU A 169 13.26 -13.05 -9.81
CA LEU A 169 11.98 -13.56 -10.30
C LEU A 169 11.67 -14.85 -9.54
N LEU A 170 10.57 -14.84 -8.80
CA LEU A 170 10.02 -16.06 -8.26
C LEU A 170 9.21 -16.74 -9.35
N GLU A 171 9.68 -17.88 -9.84
CA GLU A 171 8.86 -18.71 -10.70
C GLU A 171 7.74 -19.33 -9.85
N PRO A 172 6.47 -19.23 -10.27
CA PRO A 172 5.37 -19.91 -9.60
C PRO A 172 5.67 -21.42 -9.60
N GLN A 173 5.62 -22.03 -8.44
CA GLN A 173 5.81 -23.49 -8.31
C GLN A 173 4.61 -24.28 -8.83
N THR A 174 3.47 -23.62 -8.92
CA THR A 174 2.21 -24.19 -9.43
C THR A 174 1.57 -23.22 -10.39
N ALA A 175 0.77 -23.72 -11.33
CA ALA A 175 -0.07 -22.85 -12.15
C ALA A 175 -1.08 -22.09 -11.27
N ASP A 176 -1.47 -20.90 -11.73
CA ASP A 176 -2.51 -20.12 -11.06
C ASP A 176 -3.80 -20.93 -10.98
N ILE A 177 -4.30 -21.10 -9.77
CA ILE A 177 -5.58 -21.74 -9.52
C ILE A 177 -6.62 -20.67 -9.31
N VAL A 178 -7.49 -20.49 -10.28
CA VAL A 178 -8.67 -19.63 -10.15
C VAL A 178 -9.80 -20.46 -9.58
N LEU A 179 -10.14 -20.24 -8.31
CA LEU A 179 -11.33 -20.83 -7.72
C LEU A 179 -12.58 -20.20 -8.36
N PRO A 180 -13.43 -20.96 -9.04
CA PRO A 180 -14.64 -20.42 -9.61
C PRO A 180 -15.58 -19.93 -8.51
N ALA A 181 -16.21 -18.76 -8.72
CA ALA A 181 -17.19 -18.20 -7.79
C ALA A 181 -18.45 -19.08 -7.65
N ASP A 182 -18.65 -19.98 -8.59
CA ASP A 182 -19.80 -20.89 -8.64
C ASP A 182 -19.38 -22.32 -8.25
N ARG A 183 -19.97 -22.85 -7.20
CA ARG A 183 -19.68 -24.22 -6.70
C ARG A 183 -19.92 -25.33 -7.74
N HIS A 184 -20.83 -25.11 -8.71
CA HIS A 184 -21.06 -26.08 -9.78
C HIS A 184 -19.91 -26.23 -10.76
N ARG A 185 -18.99 -25.28 -10.80
CA ARG A 185 -17.77 -25.36 -11.61
C ARG A 185 -16.61 -26.11 -10.94
N LEU A 186 -16.70 -26.39 -9.64
CA LEU A 186 -15.68 -27.18 -8.93
C LEU A 186 -15.62 -28.63 -9.44
N GLU A 187 -16.71 -29.15 -10.03
CA GLU A 187 -16.69 -30.47 -10.64
C GLU A 187 -15.81 -30.56 -11.90
N LEU A 188 -15.58 -29.44 -12.59
CA LEU A 188 -14.73 -29.39 -13.78
C LEU A 188 -13.23 -29.34 -13.45
N VAL A 189 -12.89 -29.13 -12.20
CA VAL A 189 -11.50 -29.03 -11.71
C VAL A 189 -11.08 -30.34 -11.04
N ARG A 190 -11.88 -31.37 -11.15
CA ARG A 190 -11.70 -32.67 -10.48
C ARG A 190 -10.45 -33.43 -10.92
N ASP A 191 -10.06 -33.25 -12.18
CA ASP A 191 -8.94 -33.97 -12.78
C ASP A 191 -7.56 -33.52 -12.29
N TRP A 192 -7.46 -32.33 -11.66
CA TRP A 192 -6.20 -31.83 -11.12
C TRP A 192 -6.06 -32.05 -9.61
N ALA A 193 -7.15 -32.44 -8.92
CA ALA A 193 -7.18 -32.70 -7.49
C ALA A 193 -6.77 -34.12 -7.12
N ASP A 194 -6.74 -35.05 -8.07
CA ASP A 194 -6.51 -36.48 -7.83
C ASP A 194 -5.03 -36.85 -7.70
N GLY A 195 -4.12 -35.96 -7.65
CA GLY A 195 -2.69 -36.22 -7.57
C GLY A 195 -1.91 -35.55 -6.44
N ASP A 196 -2.47 -34.56 -5.80
CA ASP A 196 -1.73 -33.77 -4.81
C ASP A 196 -2.51 -33.62 -3.51
N ASP A 197 -1.85 -33.99 -2.41
CA ASP A 197 -2.35 -33.79 -1.04
C ASP A 197 -2.50 -32.30 -0.78
N TRP A 198 -3.73 -31.84 -0.81
CA TRP A 198 -4.09 -30.47 -0.42
C TRP A 198 -4.23 -30.40 1.09
N ILE A 199 -3.31 -29.72 1.69
CA ILE A 199 -3.40 -29.29 3.10
C ILE A 199 -3.76 -27.81 3.13
#